data_e29ebf9e71ec4a89a01e6026a0284b34
#
_entry.id   e29ebf9e71ec4a89a01e6026a0284b34
#
_cell.length_a   1.000
_cell.length_b   1.000
_cell.length_c   1.000
_cell.angle_alpha   90.00
_cell.angle_beta   90.00
_cell.angle_gamma   90.00
#
_symmetry.space_group_name_H-M   'P 1'
#
loop_
_entity.id
_entity.type
_entity.pdbx_description
1 polymer ?
#
loop_
_entity_poly.entity_id
_entity_poly.type
_entity_poly.pdbx_seq_one_letter_code
_entity_poly.pdbx_strand_id
1 'polypeptide(L)'
;MTTPRRRTPQKKSLSSKTFAALIALLLLVLVGVGACSLFGGDSDTSASDSSASAGATSVDAPEKQGAKKTEAGNLAIAHERSAEERRATSTSANDVKPGPKTVYLTFDDGPSTNTHRILEILDSYGVKATWFVKGDQPQLEYVKDIWDAGNQVAIHTYTHDYQQVYASADAYWSDLHEAGAAIEDYLGFEPTLVRFPGGSHNSFNGGIVDEITDRMARENYHYFDWNVSSGDGGDHDAQFIADYALEQAEGCHSCCVLMHDSAAKDTTVEALPTIIEWFIDNDFEFDVLLADSYGYHF
;
A
#
# COMPACT_ATOMS: atom_id res chain seq x y z
N MET A 1 -53.88 -19.15 -34.31
CA MET A 1 -53.38 -17.91 -33.70
C MET A 1 -51.98 -18.18 -33.16
N THR A 2 -50.98 -17.82 -33.93
CA THR A 2 -49.55 -18.07 -33.63
C THR A 2 -48.91 -16.76 -33.16
N THR A 3 -48.41 -16.75 -31.92
CA THR A 3 -47.69 -15.63 -31.32
C THR A 3 -46.26 -15.51 -31.86
N PRO A 4 -45.74 -14.32 -32.14
CA PRO A 4 -44.40 -14.13 -32.66
C PRO A 4 -43.34 -14.16 -31.53
N ARG A 5 -42.28 -14.95 -31.72
CA ARG A 5 -41.07 -15.00 -30.89
C ARG A 5 -40.27 -13.69 -30.98
N ARG A 6 -40.02 -13.03 -29.86
CA ARG A 6 -39.08 -11.92 -29.72
C ARG A 6 -37.65 -12.41 -29.92
N ARG A 7 -36.91 -11.81 -30.84
CA ARG A 7 -35.45 -12.00 -31.00
C ARG A 7 -34.71 -11.12 -30.03
N THR A 8 -33.82 -11.71 -29.24
CA THR A 8 -32.82 -11.03 -28.40
C THR A 8 -31.68 -10.45 -29.26
N PRO A 9 -31.14 -9.26 -28.97
CA PRO A 9 -30.01 -8.71 -29.71
C PRO A 9 -28.70 -9.42 -29.37
N GLN A 10 -27.96 -9.85 -30.39
CA GLN A 10 -26.60 -10.38 -30.24
C GLN A 10 -25.62 -9.24 -29.91
N LYS A 11 -24.92 -9.33 -28.80
CA LYS A 11 -23.75 -8.51 -28.50
C LYS A 11 -22.63 -8.86 -29.48
N LYS A 12 -22.15 -7.90 -30.25
CA LYS A 12 -20.96 -8.02 -31.08
C LYS A 12 -19.73 -7.90 -30.19
N SER A 13 -18.98 -8.97 -30.03
CA SER A 13 -17.65 -8.98 -29.38
C SER A 13 -16.67 -8.23 -30.29
N LEU A 14 -15.98 -7.23 -29.76
CA LEU A 14 -14.87 -6.55 -30.43
C LEU A 14 -13.63 -7.43 -30.34
N SER A 15 -12.93 -7.61 -31.46
CA SER A 15 -11.77 -8.49 -31.61
C SER A 15 -10.57 -7.94 -30.82
N SER A 16 -9.84 -8.81 -30.12
CA SER A 16 -8.64 -8.53 -29.32
C SER A 16 -7.48 -7.84 -30.06
N LYS A 17 -7.57 -7.70 -31.38
CA LYS A 17 -6.57 -7.01 -32.21
C LYS A 17 -6.73 -5.48 -32.23
N THR A 18 -7.89 -4.96 -31.85
CA THR A 18 -8.14 -3.50 -31.79
C THR A 18 -7.68 -2.90 -30.46
N PHE A 19 -7.53 -3.70 -29.42
CA PHE A 19 -7.08 -3.24 -28.10
C PHE A 19 -5.56 -2.98 -28.04
N ALA A 20 -4.76 -3.78 -28.77
CA ALA A 20 -3.30 -3.63 -28.82
C ALA A 20 -2.83 -2.38 -29.57
N ALA A 21 -3.65 -1.81 -30.45
CA ALA A 21 -3.28 -0.63 -31.24
C ALA A 21 -3.49 0.70 -30.50
N LEU A 22 -4.34 0.73 -29.46
CA LEU A 22 -4.60 1.93 -28.65
C LEU A 22 -3.53 2.16 -27.57
N ILE A 23 -2.93 1.10 -27.04
CA ILE A 23 -1.86 1.18 -26.02
C ILE A 23 -0.55 1.70 -26.62
N ALA A 24 -0.27 1.43 -27.90
CA ALA A 24 0.96 1.89 -28.56
C ALA A 24 0.96 3.41 -28.89
N LEU A 25 -0.20 4.07 -28.87
CA LEU A 25 -0.30 5.49 -29.21
C LEU A 25 -0.13 6.42 -27.98
N LEU A 26 -0.34 5.92 -26.77
CA LEU A 26 -0.23 6.70 -25.52
C LEU A 26 1.19 6.86 -25.01
N LEU A 27 2.14 6.06 -25.48
CA LEU A 27 3.55 6.09 -25.06
C LEU A 27 4.44 7.09 -25.81
N LEU A 28 3.90 7.87 -26.78
CA LEU A 28 4.69 8.77 -27.64
C LEU A 28 4.54 10.27 -27.33
N VAL A 29 3.82 10.67 -26.29
CA VAL A 29 3.53 12.11 -26.01
C VAL A 29 4.31 12.68 -24.83
N LEU A 30 5.11 11.90 -24.10
CA LEU A 30 5.83 12.35 -22.90
C LEU A 30 7.34 12.63 -23.08
N VAL A 31 7.80 12.91 -24.32
CA VAL A 31 9.17 13.39 -24.51
C VAL A 31 9.12 14.75 -25.19
N GLY A 32 9.22 15.79 -24.43
CA GLY A 32 9.50 17.14 -24.92
C GLY A 32 8.90 18.22 -24.05
N VAL A 33 9.61 18.76 -23.13
CA VAL A 33 9.93 20.19 -22.96
C VAL A 33 10.88 20.30 -21.75
N GLY A 34 12.15 20.43 -22.04
CA GLY A 34 13.14 20.95 -21.12
C GLY A 34 13.74 22.17 -21.75
N ALA A 35 13.98 23.18 -20.99
CA ALA A 35 15.18 23.98 -20.94
C ALA A 35 14.95 25.45 -20.56
N CYS A 36 15.90 25.92 -19.77
CA CYS A 36 16.36 27.30 -19.56
C CYS A 36 15.57 28.24 -18.66
N SER A 37 16.21 28.59 -17.51
CA SER A 37 16.87 29.91 -17.41
C SER A 37 17.76 30.03 -16.17
N LEU A 38 19.02 30.35 -16.46
CA LEU A 38 20.03 30.88 -15.53
C LEU A 38 19.83 32.38 -15.33
N PHE A 39 20.12 32.85 -14.12
CA PHE A 39 20.63 34.18 -13.71
C PHE A 39 20.42 34.22 -12.18
N GLY A 40 21.39 34.33 -11.30
CA GLY A 40 22.56 35.22 -11.24
C GLY A 40 22.25 36.41 -10.33
N GLY A 41 22.91 36.55 -9.17
CA GLY A 41 22.85 37.74 -8.35
C GLY A 41 23.37 37.53 -6.92
N ASP A 42 24.65 37.87 -6.73
CA ASP A 42 25.37 38.03 -5.47
C ASP A 42 24.79 39.13 -4.58
N SER A 43 25.01 39.04 -3.28
CA SER A 43 25.77 39.99 -2.43
C SER A 43 25.49 39.83 -0.93
N ASP A 44 26.49 39.40 -0.24
CA ASP A 44 27.28 40.00 0.86
C ASP A 44 26.61 40.61 2.10
N THR A 45 27.31 40.24 3.20
CA THR A 45 27.64 40.95 4.46
C THR A 45 26.62 40.83 5.60
N SER A 46 26.95 40.58 6.82
CA SER A 46 28.14 40.63 7.68
C SER A 46 27.77 40.15 9.09
N ALA A 47 28.77 39.67 9.79
CA ALA A 47 28.77 39.17 11.15
C ALA A 47 28.36 40.21 12.23
N SER A 48 27.86 39.70 13.36
CA SER A 48 28.32 40.19 14.68
C SER A 48 28.05 39.15 15.78
N ASP A 49 29.13 38.88 16.48
CA ASP A 49 29.27 38.22 17.78
C ASP A 49 28.42 38.81 18.89
N SER A 50 27.92 37.96 19.81
CA SER A 50 28.08 38.23 21.23
C SER A 50 27.74 36.97 22.05
N SER A 51 28.75 36.54 22.79
CA SER A 51 28.76 35.54 23.87
C SER A 51 27.98 36.02 25.09
N ALA A 52 27.27 35.11 25.76
CA ALA A 52 27.20 35.11 27.22
C ALA A 52 26.75 33.73 27.75
N SER A 53 27.50 33.32 28.76
CA SER A 53 27.53 32.11 29.55
C SER A 53 26.40 31.98 30.58
N ALA A 54 26.20 30.74 30.96
CA ALA A 54 25.90 30.19 32.30
C ALA A 54 24.42 29.84 32.65
N GLY A 55 24.27 28.61 33.13
CA GLY A 55 23.21 28.22 34.06
C GLY A 55 22.73 26.81 33.90
N ALA A 56 23.49 25.82 34.39
CA ALA A 56 23.00 24.44 34.54
C ALA A 56 21.95 24.36 35.64
N THR A 57 20.81 23.81 35.37
CA THR A 57 19.98 23.08 36.35
C THR A 57 19.32 21.89 35.64
N SER A 58 19.81 20.71 36.05
CA SER A 58 19.20 19.43 35.79
C SER A 58 17.82 19.35 36.46
N VAL A 59 16.80 19.07 35.70
CA VAL A 59 15.52 18.60 36.24
C VAL A 59 15.18 17.32 35.50
N ASP A 60 15.11 16.23 36.24
CA ASP A 60 14.71 14.90 35.82
C ASP A 60 13.38 14.95 35.03
N ALA A 61 13.39 14.39 33.84
CA ALA A 61 12.17 14.09 33.10
C ALA A 61 11.68 12.69 33.52
N PRO A 62 10.40 12.50 33.88
CA PRO A 62 9.90 11.19 34.27
C PRO A 62 9.65 10.30 33.05
N GLU A 63 10.09 9.06 33.19
CA GLU A 63 9.75 7.89 32.38
C GLU A 63 8.29 7.85 31.92
N LYS A 64 8.04 8.21 30.65
CA LYS A 64 6.79 7.90 29.95
C LYS A 64 6.97 7.04 28.69
N GLN A 65 8.20 6.64 28.37
CA GLN A 65 8.48 5.81 27.18
C GLN A 65 8.21 4.31 27.36
N GLY A 66 8.18 3.79 28.58
CA GLY A 66 7.99 2.36 28.84
C GLY A 66 6.55 1.88 28.57
N ALA A 67 5.54 2.70 28.84
CA ALA A 67 4.15 2.29 28.73
C ALA A 67 3.65 2.23 27.27
N LYS A 68 4.07 3.18 26.40
CA LYS A 68 3.69 3.21 24.98
C LYS A 68 4.30 2.05 24.18
N LYS A 69 5.56 1.70 24.48
CA LYS A 69 6.25 0.57 23.82
C LYS A 69 5.62 -0.76 24.18
N THR A 70 5.05 -0.89 25.39
CA THR A 70 4.37 -2.10 25.87
C THR A 70 3.00 -2.28 25.18
N GLU A 71 2.27 -1.21 24.89
CA GLU A 71 0.93 -1.25 24.29
C GLU A 71 1.00 -1.59 22.80
N ALA A 72 1.90 -0.95 22.04
CA ALA A 72 2.16 -1.27 20.64
C ALA A 72 2.71 -2.71 20.49
N GLY A 73 3.63 -3.13 21.37
CA GLY A 73 4.11 -4.50 21.39
C GLY A 73 3.00 -5.52 21.71
N ASN A 74 2.06 -5.19 22.60
CA ASN A 74 0.93 -6.06 22.92
C ASN A 74 -0.06 -6.17 21.76
N LEU A 75 -0.24 -5.11 20.96
CA LEU A 75 -1.12 -5.12 19.79
C LEU A 75 -0.48 -5.93 18.64
N ALA A 76 0.83 -5.76 18.38
CA ALA A 76 1.58 -6.58 17.44
C ALA A 76 1.51 -8.08 17.81
N ILE A 77 1.70 -8.42 19.09
CA ILE A 77 1.57 -9.79 19.61
C ILE A 77 0.13 -10.31 19.48
N ALA A 78 -0.87 -9.45 19.61
CA ALA A 78 -2.28 -9.84 19.43
C ALA A 78 -2.59 -10.17 17.95
N HIS A 79 -2.02 -9.42 17.00
CA HIS A 79 -2.09 -9.72 15.57
C HIS A 79 -1.38 -11.03 15.22
N GLU A 80 -0.17 -11.26 15.77
CA GLU A 80 0.56 -12.53 15.60
C GLU A 80 -0.19 -13.73 16.20
N ARG A 81 -0.79 -13.58 17.38
CA ARG A 81 -1.59 -14.65 18.02
C ARG A 81 -2.83 -15.01 17.23
N SER A 82 -3.51 -14.04 16.62
CA SER A 82 -4.67 -14.33 15.78
C SER A 82 -4.29 -15.09 14.50
N ALA A 83 -3.06 -14.90 13.98
CA ALA A 83 -2.48 -15.68 12.89
C ALA A 83 -2.16 -17.12 13.33
N GLU A 84 -1.61 -17.29 14.52
CA GLU A 84 -1.28 -18.62 15.09
C GLU A 84 -2.54 -19.45 15.41
N GLU A 85 -3.62 -18.83 15.88
CA GLU A 85 -4.92 -19.46 16.05
C GLU A 85 -5.52 -19.94 14.71
N ARG A 86 -5.36 -19.18 13.64
CA ARG A 86 -5.78 -19.57 12.28
C ARG A 86 -4.95 -20.73 11.72
N ARG A 87 -3.64 -20.82 12.02
CA ARG A 87 -2.80 -21.99 11.68
C ARG A 87 -3.22 -23.24 12.40
N ALA A 88 -3.62 -23.13 13.69
CA ALA A 88 -4.01 -24.29 14.49
C ALA A 88 -5.31 -24.94 14.01
N THR A 89 -6.18 -24.24 13.31
CA THR A 89 -7.41 -24.77 12.72
C THR A 89 -7.20 -25.42 11.35
N SER A 90 -6.01 -25.29 10.75
CA SER A 90 -5.66 -25.81 9.40
C SER A 90 -5.03 -27.19 9.35
N THR A 91 -4.91 -27.93 10.45
CA THR A 91 -4.27 -29.25 10.45
C THR A 91 -5.24 -30.42 10.47
N SER A 92 -5.77 -30.81 9.30
CA SER A 92 -6.14 -32.18 9.00
C SER A 92 -6.05 -32.44 7.49
N ALA A 93 -5.08 -33.23 7.09
CA ALA A 93 -4.60 -33.38 5.70
C ALA A 93 -5.47 -34.28 4.78
N ASN A 94 -6.72 -34.64 5.12
CA ASN A 94 -7.51 -35.57 4.29
C ASN A 94 -8.95 -35.13 3.95
N ASP A 95 -9.39 -33.93 4.37
CA ASP A 95 -10.64 -33.31 3.92
C ASP A 95 -10.43 -31.81 3.75
N VAL A 96 -9.62 -31.42 2.75
CA VAL A 96 -9.39 -29.99 2.42
C VAL A 96 -10.65 -29.50 1.71
N LYS A 97 -11.67 -29.08 2.49
CA LYS A 97 -12.56 -28.03 2.01
C LYS A 97 -11.66 -26.85 1.64
N PRO A 98 -11.84 -26.22 0.46
CA PRO A 98 -11.22 -24.91 0.20
C PRO A 98 -11.46 -24.06 1.43
N GLY A 99 -10.42 -23.41 1.97
CA GLY A 99 -10.58 -22.45 3.04
C GLY A 99 -11.57 -21.35 2.63
N PRO A 100 -11.99 -20.44 3.53
CA PRO A 100 -12.85 -19.34 3.16
C PRO A 100 -12.20 -18.51 2.06
N LYS A 101 -13.02 -17.93 1.17
CA LYS A 101 -12.53 -16.93 0.25
C LYS A 101 -12.03 -15.74 1.06
N THR A 102 -10.83 -15.24 0.77
CA THR A 102 -10.23 -14.16 1.55
C THR A 102 -9.89 -12.97 0.65
N VAL A 103 -10.15 -11.77 1.14
CA VAL A 103 -9.73 -10.54 0.50
C VAL A 103 -8.87 -9.71 1.45
N TYR A 104 -7.75 -9.23 0.93
CA TYR A 104 -6.86 -8.25 1.54
C TYR A 104 -7.01 -6.94 0.75
N LEU A 105 -7.69 -5.95 1.35
CA LEU A 105 -7.69 -4.60 0.82
C LEU A 105 -6.36 -3.95 1.16
N THR A 106 -5.68 -3.36 0.18
CA THR A 106 -4.39 -2.73 0.40
C THR A 106 -4.33 -1.34 -0.20
N PHE A 107 -3.67 -0.41 0.50
CA PHE A 107 -3.51 0.97 0.09
C PHE A 107 -2.03 1.36 0.09
N ASP A 108 -1.52 1.79 -1.07
CA ASP A 108 -0.16 2.26 -1.25
C ASP A 108 -0.10 3.80 -1.14
N ASP A 109 1.10 4.36 -0.97
CA ASP A 109 1.44 5.78 -0.98
C ASP A 109 1.00 6.63 0.21
N GLY A 110 0.06 6.15 1.02
CA GLY A 110 -0.41 6.90 2.20
C GLY A 110 0.65 7.03 3.31
N PRO A 111 0.27 7.69 4.42
CA PRO A 111 -1.01 8.37 4.68
C PRO A 111 -1.19 9.69 3.91
N SER A 112 -2.44 10.05 3.69
CA SER A 112 -2.80 11.29 3.00
C SER A 112 -4.01 11.99 3.66
N THR A 113 -4.49 13.06 3.03
CA THR A 113 -5.75 13.70 3.44
C THR A 113 -6.98 12.79 3.28
N ASN A 114 -6.86 11.69 2.54
CA ASN A 114 -7.92 10.71 2.33
C ASN A 114 -7.93 9.58 3.38
N THR A 115 -6.85 9.40 4.13
CA THR A 115 -6.70 8.31 5.11
C THR A 115 -7.88 8.19 6.06
N HIS A 116 -8.29 9.29 6.71
CA HIS A 116 -9.39 9.24 7.67
C HIS A 116 -10.73 8.88 7.01
N ARG A 117 -10.98 9.35 5.78
CA ARG A 117 -12.19 8.98 5.02
C ARG A 117 -12.22 7.48 4.70
N ILE A 118 -11.06 6.92 4.34
CA ILE A 118 -10.92 5.48 4.11
C ILE A 118 -11.17 4.73 5.42
N LEU A 119 -10.58 5.16 6.54
CA LEU A 119 -10.79 4.55 7.86
C LEU A 119 -12.25 4.58 8.29
N GLU A 120 -12.97 5.70 8.08
CA GLU A 120 -14.40 5.82 8.37
C GLU A 120 -15.24 4.82 7.55
N ILE A 121 -14.92 4.65 6.26
CA ILE A 121 -15.59 3.68 5.41
C ILE A 121 -15.32 2.26 5.92
N LEU A 122 -14.06 1.86 6.12
CA LEU A 122 -13.70 0.53 6.61
C LEU A 122 -14.40 0.21 7.95
N ASP A 123 -14.42 1.18 8.88
CA ASP A 123 -15.07 1.02 10.18
C ASP A 123 -16.59 0.82 10.03
N SER A 124 -17.24 1.55 9.11
CA SER A 124 -18.68 1.43 8.84
C SER A 124 -19.11 0.04 8.36
N TYR A 125 -18.21 -0.67 7.67
CA TYR A 125 -18.41 -2.06 7.25
C TYR A 125 -17.82 -3.09 8.22
N GLY A 126 -17.10 -2.65 9.26
CA GLY A 126 -16.41 -3.53 10.22
C GLY A 126 -15.26 -4.33 9.61
N VAL A 127 -14.63 -3.84 8.53
CA VAL A 127 -13.52 -4.48 7.82
C VAL A 127 -12.21 -3.77 8.08
N LYS A 128 -11.10 -4.45 7.83
CA LYS A 128 -9.75 -3.93 8.00
C LYS A 128 -8.95 -4.07 6.72
N ALA A 129 -7.85 -3.30 6.61
CA ALA A 129 -6.99 -3.23 5.44
C ALA A 129 -5.50 -3.14 5.82
N THR A 130 -4.62 -3.20 4.84
CA THR A 130 -3.17 -3.02 5.01
C THR A 130 -2.72 -1.77 4.25
N TRP A 131 -1.98 -0.88 4.90
CA TRP A 131 -1.34 0.29 4.30
C TRP A 131 0.14 0.04 4.07
N PHE A 132 0.60 0.20 2.84
CA PHE A 132 2.01 0.29 2.49
C PHE A 132 2.39 1.78 2.44
N VAL A 133 3.07 2.22 3.48
CA VAL A 133 3.26 3.62 3.83
C VAL A 133 4.52 4.18 3.22
N LYS A 134 4.46 5.41 2.72
CA LYS A 134 5.63 6.22 2.35
C LYS A 134 6.13 7.03 3.54
N GLY A 135 7.44 6.99 3.78
CA GLY A 135 8.05 7.67 4.93
C GLY A 135 8.10 9.21 4.82
N ASP A 136 8.02 9.77 3.61
CA ASP A 136 8.09 11.21 3.36
C ASP A 136 6.71 11.93 3.35
N GLN A 137 5.64 11.25 3.78
CA GLN A 137 4.30 11.84 3.73
C GLN A 137 4.10 12.95 4.77
N PRO A 138 3.51 14.10 4.36
CA PRO A 138 3.21 15.19 5.30
C PRO A 138 2.26 14.79 6.44
N GLN A 139 1.46 13.74 6.25
CA GLN A 139 0.50 13.21 7.23
C GLN A 139 1.00 11.91 7.89
N LEU A 140 2.32 11.70 7.98
CA LEU A 140 2.89 10.44 8.48
C LEU A 140 2.41 10.09 9.90
N GLU A 141 2.05 11.08 10.72
CA GLU A 141 1.44 10.86 12.04
C GLU A 141 0.16 10.02 12.00
N TYR A 142 -0.57 9.98 10.87
CA TYR A 142 -1.79 9.18 10.73
C TYR A 142 -1.54 7.67 10.70
N VAL A 143 -0.27 7.21 10.58
CA VAL A 143 0.05 5.78 10.75
C VAL A 143 -0.40 5.26 12.11
N LYS A 144 -0.40 6.14 13.13
CA LYS A 144 -0.90 5.78 14.45
C LYS A 144 -2.41 5.55 14.44
N ASP A 145 -3.17 6.37 13.74
CA ASP A 145 -4.63 6.22 13.64
C ASP A 145 -5.00 4.97 12.84
N ILE A 146 -4.25 4.68 11.75
CA ILE A 146 -4.39 3.44 10.99
C ILE A 146 -4.19 2.22 11.89
N TRP A 147 -3.10 2.20 12.67
CA TRP A 147 -2.76 1.09 13.56
C TRP A 147 -3.75 0.95 14.72
N ASP A 148 -4.10 2.04 15.39
CA ASP A 148 -5.02 2.05 16.53
C ASP A 148 -6.45 1.62 16.11
N ALA A 149 -6.82 1.84 14.85
CA ALA A 149 -8.07 1.34 14.25
C ALA A 149 -8.02 -0.17 13.92
N GLY A 150 -6.90 -0.87 14.20
CA GLY A 150 -6.75 -2.32 13.97
C GLY A 150 -6.41 -2.71 12.54
N ASN A 151 -5.95 -1.77 11.73
CA ASN A 151 -5.42 -2.05 10.41
C ASN A 151 -3.92 -2.39 10.47
N GLN A 152 -3.37 -2.97 9.39
CA GLN A 152 -1.96 -3.27 9.29
C GLN A 152 -1.21 -2.10 8.64
N VAL A 153 -0.03 -1.79 9.20
CA VAL A 153 0.92 -0.84 8.63
C VAL A 153 2.14 -1.60 8.12
N ALA A 154 2.55 -1.31 6.91
CA ALA A 154 3.66 -1.90 6.18
C ALA A 154 4.50 -0.80 5.52
N ILE A 155 5.68 -1.13 5.02
CA ILE A 155 6.58 -0.18 4.37
C ILE A 155 6.38 -0.23 2.86
N HIS A 156 6.21 0.94 2.23
CA HIS A 156 6.29 1.03 0.77
C HIS A 156 7.69 1.49 0.36
N THR A 157 8.09 2.70 0.76
CA THR A 157 9.36 3.35 0.44
C THR A 157 9.42 4.66 1.21
N TYR A 158 10.57 5.32 1.25
CA TYR A 158 10.65 6.68 1.75
C TYR A 158 10.26 7.68 0.67
N THR A 159 11.01 7.69 -0.44
CA THR A 159 10.88 8.71 -1.49
C THR A 159 9.89 8.38 -2.61
N HIS A 160 9.70 7.10 -2.93
CA HIS A 160 8.99 6.61 -4.12
C HIS A 160 9.58 7.11 -5.46
N ASP A 161 10.83 7.57 -5.47
CA ASP A 161 11.53 7.92 -6.68
C ASP A 161 12.21 6.67 -7.27
N TYR A 162 11.64 6.11 -8.34
CA TYR A 162 12.12 4.88 -8.97
C TYR A 162 13.59 4.92 -9.38
N GLN A 163 14.10 6.09 -9.80
CA GLN A 163 15.50 6.22 -10.20
C GLN A 163 16.45 6.21 -8.99
N GLN A 164 16.00 6.73 -7.86
CA GLN A 164 16.78 6.72 -6.63
C GLN A 164 16.64 5.36 -5.94
N VAL A 165 15.42 4.90 -5.71
CA VAL A 165 15.12 3.65 -4.99
C VAL A 165 15.75 2.45 -5.68
N TYR A 166 15.69 2.37 -7.01
CA TYR A 166 16.24 1.25 -7.79
C TYR A 166 17.61 1.52 -8.43
N ALA A 167 18.34 2.53 -7.96
CA ALA A 167 19.70 2.77 -8.44
C ALA A 167 20.66 1.62 -8.11
N SER A 168 20.46 0.92 -7.01
CA SER A 168 21.17 -0.29 -6.57
C SER A 168 20.38 -0.99 -5.45
N ALA A 169 20.75 -2.23 -5.11
CA ALA A 169 20.19 -2.91 -3.96
C ALA A 169 20.46 -2.14 -2.64
N ASP A 170 21.66 -1.56 -2.48
CA ASP A 170 21.98 -0.73 -1.31
C ASP A 170 21.15 0.55 -1.26
N ALA A 171 20.84 1.17 -2.40
CA ALA A 171 19.97 2.34 -2.45
C ALA A 171 18.55 2.00 -2.03
N TYR A 172 18.01 0.86 -2.50
CA TYR A 172 16.71 0.34 -2.06
C TYR A 172 16.66 0.13 -0.55
N TRP A 173 17.69 -0.50 0.00
CA TRP A 173 17.78 -0.77 1.44
C TRP A 173 17.91 0.49 2.28
N SER A 174 18.65 1.50 1.79
CA SER A 174 18.74 2.79 2.48
C SER A 174 17.39 3.49 2.55
N ASP A 175 16.64 3.51 1.43
CA ASP A 175 15.30 4.09 1.35
C ASP A 175 14.28 3.32 2.21
N LEU A 176 14.32 1.98 2.19
CA LEU A 176 13.47 1.11 3.00
C LEU A 176 13.67 1.37 4.51
N HIS A 177 14.91 1.40 4.97
CA HIS A 177 15.21 1.64 6.38
C HIS A 177 14.88 3.06 6.82
N GLU A 178 15.04 4.06 5.94
CA GLU A 178 14.62 5.43 6.22
C GLU A 178 13.10 5.52 6.41
N ALA A 179 12.34 4.82 5.56
CA ALA A 179 10.88 4.71 5.72
C ALA A 179 10.49 3.96 7.00
N GLY A 180 11.13 2.83 7.27
CA GLY A 180 10.90 2.03 8.47
C GLY A 180 11.15 2.82 9.75
N ALA A 181 12.26 3.54 9.84
CA ALA A 181 12.61 4.39 10.97
C ALA A 181 11.61 5.55 11.16
N ALA A 182 11.17 6.19 10.07
CA ALA A 182 10.17 7.25 10.13
C ALA A 182 8.82 6.74 10.67
N ILE A 183 8.42 5.52 10.31
CA ILE A 183 7.20 4.88 10.82
C ILE A 183 7.39 4.44 12.28
N GLU A 184 8.58 3.92 12.66
CA GLU A 184 8.89 3.51 14.03
C GLU A 184 8.74 4.65 15.03
N ASP A 185 9.05 5.88 14.65
CA ASP A 185 8.89 7.07 15.51
C ASP A 185 7.46 7.24 16.03
N TYR A 186 6.45 6.78 15.28
CA TYR A 186 5.04 6.86 15.65
C TYR A 186 4.50 5.57 16.26
N LEU A 187 4.92 4.41 15.76
CA LEU A 187 4.40 3.11 16.21
C LEU A 187 5.19 2.51 17.37
N GLY A 188 6.49 2.88 17.53
CA GLY A 188 7.40 2.32 18.51
C GLY A 188 7.99 0.95 18.12
N PHE A 189 7.80 0.53 16.86
CA PHE A 189 8.42 -0.62 16.23
C PHE A 189 8.52 -0.39 14.72
N GLU A 190 9.50 -1.00 14.06
CA GLU A 190 9.65 -0.99 12.61
C GLU A 190 8.80 -2.10 11.98
N PRO A 191 7.92 -1.79 10.99
CA PRO A 191 7.19 -2.82 10.26
C PRO A 191 8.14 -3.68 9.41
N THR A 192 7.77 -4.96 9.20
CA THR A 192 8.57 -5.89 8.39
C THR A 192 7.86 -6.34 7.10
N LEU A 193 6.63 -5.91 6.89
CA LEU A 193 5.92 -6.14 5.63
C LEU A 193 6.27 -5.01 4.66
N VAL A 194 6.45 -5.34 3.39
CA VAL A 194 6.97 -4.43 2.37
C VAL A 194 6.18 -4.61 1.07
N ARG A 195 6.00 -3.52 0.32
CA ARG A 195 5.63 -3.57 -1.09
C ARG A 195 6.59 -2.72 -1.91
N PHE A 196 7.09 -3.30 -2.99
CA PHE A 196 7.95 -2.60 -3.94
C PHE A 196 7.17 -1.53 -4.70
N PRO A 197 7.70 -0.30 -4.89
CA PRO A 197 7.14 0.65 -5.84
C PRO A 197 7.00 0.04 -7.24
N GLY A 198 5.74 -0.07 -7.72
CA GLY A 198 5.45 -0.70 -9.01
C GLY A 198 5.56 -2.22 -9.04
N GLY A 199 5.64 -2.87 -7.87
CA GLY A 199 5.72 -4.32 -7.73
C GLY A 199 7.14 -4.89 -7.80
N SER A 200 7.28 -6.16 -7.42
CA SER A 200 8.57 -6.86 -7.35
C SER A 200 9.21 -7.11 -8.72
N HIS A 201 8.44 -7.03 -9.81
CA HIS A 201 8.92 -7.14 -11.18
C HIS A 201 8.47 -5.95 -12.02
N ASN A 202 9.33 -4.94 -12.16
CA ASN A 202 9.10 -3.78 -13.02
C ASN A 202 10.34 -3.45 -13.87
N SER A 203 10.25 -2.44 -14.74
CA SER A 203 11.32 -2.09 -15.66
C SER A 203 12.57 -1.47 -14.99
N PHE A 204 12.49 -1.09 -13.72
CA PHE A 204 13.57 -0.44 -12.98
C PHE A 204 14.34 -1.42 -12.08
N ASN A 205 13.71 -2.47 -11.57
CA ASN A 205 14.31 -3.34 -10.55
C ASN A 205 14.84 -4.70 -11.07
N GLY A 206 14.57 -5.07 -12.32
CA GLY A 206 14.85 -6.41 -12.86
C GLY A 206 16.31 -6.88 -12.79
N GLY A 207 17.27 -5.98 -12.52
CA GLY A 207 18.67 -6.35 -12.34
C GLY A 207 19.14 -6.52 -10.89
N ILE A 208 18.29 -6.13 -9.92
CA ILE A 208 18.67 -6.07 -8.49
C ILE A 208 17.63 -6.73 -7.57
N VAL A 209 16.48 -7.14 -8.11
CA VAL A 209 15.36 -7.65 -7.29
C VAL A 209 15.75 -8.92 -6.53
N ASP A 210 16.47 -9.85 -7.16
CA ASP A 210 16.91 -11.09 -6.51
C ASP A 210 17.82 -10.80 -5.29
N GLU A 211 18.74 -9.83 -5.42
CA GLU A 211 19.61 -9.42 -4.32
C GLU A 211 18.81 -8.80 -3.16
N ILE A 212 17.80 -7.97 -3.49
CA ILE A 212 16.93 -7.34 -2.51
C ILE A 212 16.10 -8.40 -1.76
N THR A 213 15.44 -9.30 -2.50
CA THR A 213 14.56 -10.32 -1.91
C THR A 213 15.33 -11.37 -1.10
N ASP A 214 16.52 -11.76 -1.56
CA ASP A 214 17.45 -12.60 -0.80
C ASP A 214 17.84 -11.96 0.55
N ARG A 215 18.05 -10.65 0.56
CA ARG A 215 18.35 -9.91 1.79
C ARG A 215 17.11 -9.78 2.66
N MET A 216 15.93 -9.52 2.10
CA MET A 216 14.65 -9.51 2.82
C MET A 216 14.44 -10.82 3.59
N ALA A 217 14.63 -11.95 2.94
CA ALA A 217 14.50 -13.27 3.57
C ALA A 217 15.49 -13.47 4.74
N ARG A 218 16.73 -12.94 4.65
CA ARG A 218 17.72 -13.02 5.74
C ARG A 218 17.40 -12.10 6.91
N GLU A 219 16.79 -10.95 6.66
CA GLU A 219 16.49 -9.92 7.66
C GLU A 219 15.03 -9.97 8.14
N ASN A 220 14.29 -11.03 7.75
CA ASN A 220 12.90 -11.28 8.15
C ASN A 220 11.91 -10.20 7.68
N TYR A 221 12.15 -9.61 6.51
CA TYR A 221 11.16 -8.82 5.80
C TYR A 221 10.36 -9.69 4.85
N HIS A 222 9.08 -9.36 4.66
CA HIS A 222 8.13 -10.09 3.82
C HIS A 222 7.52 -9.12 2.82
N TYR A 223 7.69 -9.37 1.52
CA TYR A 223 7.11 -8.49 0.50
C TYR A 223 5.84 -9.06 -0.10
N PHE A 224 4.97 -8.18 -0.59
CA PHE A 224 3.69 -8.53 -1.20
C PHE A 224 3.44 -7.66 -2.43
N ASP A 225 3.16 -8.33 -3.55
CA ASP A 225 2.54 -7.71 -4.73
C ASP A 225 1.01 -7.78 -4.59
N TRP A 226 0.30 -7.92 -5.68
CA TRP A 226 -1.17 -8.02 -5.74
C TRP A 226 -1.60 -8.94 -6.87
N ASN A 227 -2.83 -9.42 -6.85
CA ASN A 227 -3.44 -10.15 -7.95
C ASN A 227 -4.74 -9.51 -8.46
N VAL A 228 -5.19 -8.44 -7.83
CA VAL A 228 -6.31 -7.59 -8.25
C VAL A 228 -5.85 -6.14 -8.20
N SER A 229 -5.97 -5.42 -9.33
CA SER A 229 -5.68 -3.98 -9.39
C SER A 229 -6.99 -3.21 -9.55
N SER A 230 -7.16 -2.13 -8.80
CA SER A 230 -8.29 -1.22 -8.98
C SER A 230 -8.15 -0.31 -10.21
N GLY A 231 -6.94 -0.20 -10.78
CA GLY A 231 -6.68 0.72 -11.89
C GLY A 231 -6.66 2.20 -11.48
N ASP A 232 -6.76 2.49 -10.19
CA ASP A 232 -6.80 3.86 -9.64
C ASP A 232 -5.48 4.62 -9.78
N GLY A 233 -4.39 3.96 -10.18
CA GLY A 233 -3.15 4.63 -10.59
C GLY A 233 -3.36 5.61 -11.77
N GLY A 234 -4.35 5.34 -12.65
CA GLY A 234 -4.77 6.21 -13.75
C GLY A 234 -5.74 7.32 -13.31
N ASP A 235 -6.16 8.11 -14.31
CA ASP A 235 -7.20 9.15 -14.16
C ASP A 235 -8.55 8.53 -14.58
N HIS A 236 -9.22 7.90 -13.63
CA HIS A 236 -10.47 7.17 -13.82
C HIS A 236 -11.50 7.59 -12.78
N ASP A 237 -12.80 7.47 -13.14
CA ASP A 237 -13.90 7.69 -12.19
C ASP A 237 -14.08 6.50 -11.23
N ALA A 238 -14.84 6.72 -10.17
CA ALA A 238 -15.08 5.72 -9.14
C ALA A 238 -15.76 4.45 -9.68
N GLN A 239 -16.64 4.57 -10.67
CA GLN A 239 -17.31 3.44 -11.27
C GLN A 239 -16.33 2.54 -12.03
N PHE A 240 -15.43 3.14 -12.84
CA PHE A 240 -14.40 2.39 -13.54
C PHE A 240 -13.47 1.66 -12.54
N ILE A 241 -13.04 2.35 -11.46
CA ILE A 241 -12.17 1.78 -10.44
C ILE A 241 -12.81 0.55 -9.79
N ALA A 242 -14.08 0.65 -9.42
CA ALA A 242 -14.82 -0.48 -8.87
C ALA A 242 -14.94 -1.61 -9.89
N ASP A 243 -15.50 -1.35 -11.08
CA ASP A 243 -15.75 -2.37 -12.11
C ASP A 243 -14.44 -3.09 -12.50
N TYR A 244 -13.34 -2.36 -12.64
CA TYR A 244 -12.04 -2.92 -13.03
C TYR A 244 -11.45 -3.85 -11.96
N ALA A 245 -11.59 -3.50 -10.68
CA ALA A 245 -11.20 -4.39 -9.59
C ALA A 245 -12.07 -5.64 -9.54
N LEU A 246 -13.38 -5.48 -9.64
CA LEU A 246 -14.35 -6.56 -9.50
C LEU A 246 -14.28 -7.56 -10.65
N GLU A 247 -14.03 -7.11 -11.89
CA GLU A 247 -13.82 -7.99 -13.04
C GLU A 247 -12.61 -8.93 -12.82
N GLN A 248 -11.54 -8.44 -12.20
CA GLN A 248 -10.37 -9.26 -11.87
C GLN A 248 -10.60 -10.18 -10.66
N ALA A 249 -11.44 -9.76 -9.72
CA ALA A 249 -11.78 -10.55 -8.55
C ALA A 249 -12.73 -11.72 -8.87
N GLU A 250 -13.43 -11.70 -10.03
CA GLU A 250 -14.27 -12.82 -10.47
C GLU A 250 -13.47 -14.12 -10.58
N GLY A 251 -13.88 -15.14 -9.82
CA GLY A 251 -13.23 -16.45 -9.78
C GLY A 251 -11.95 -16.52 -8.91
N CYS A 252 -11.57 -15.43 -8.29
CA CYS A 252 -10.51 -15.36 -7.30
C CYS A 252 -10.96 -16.05 -6.00
N HIS A 253 -10.07 -16.79 -5.37
CA HIS A 253 -10.32 -17.40 -4.07
C HIS A 253 -9.62 -16.68 -2.93
N SER A 254 -8.48 -16.05 -3.25
CA SER A 254 -7.74 -15.18 -2.36
C SER A 254 -7.29 -13.96 -3.16
N CYS A 255 -7.79 -12.78 -2.77
CA CYS A 255 -7.57 -11.54 -3.50
C CYS A 255 -6.72 -10.57 -2.66
N CYS A 256 -5.62 -10.08 -3.21
CA CYS A 256 -4.88 -8.93 -2.71
C CYS A 256 -5.14 -7.75 -3.65
N VAL A 257 -5.90 -6.76 -3.18
CA VAL A 257 -6.40 -5.65 -4.00
C VAL A 257 -5.50 -4.45 -3.84
N LEU A 258 -4.86 -4.01 -4.94
CA LEU A 258 -4.09 -2.78 -5.00
C LEU A 258 -5.01 -1.57 -5.18
N MET A 259 -4.91 -0.63 -4.27
CA MET A 259 -5.48 0.72 -4.30
C MET A 259 -4.44 1.72 -3.77
N HIS A 260 -4.71 3.02 -3.89
CA HIS A 260 -3.81 4.05 -3.40
C HIS A 260 -4.52 5.01 -2.44
N ASP A 261 -3.83 5.34 -1.33
CA ASP A 261 -4.20 6.40 -0.40
C ASP A 261 -3.33 7.63 -0.67
N SER A 262 -3.72 8.45 -1.62
CA SER A 262 -3.06 9.73 -1.87
C SER A 262 -4.09 10.87 -2.00
N ALA A 263 -3.65 12.10 -1.78
CA ALA A 263 -4.52 13.28 -1.80
C ALA A 263 -5.27 13.49 -3.14
N ALA A 264 -4.75 12.93 -4.24
CA ALA A 264 -5.35 13.03 -5.55
C ALA A 264 -6.36 11.89 -5.86
N LYS A 265 -6.59 10.96 -4.94
CA LYS A 265 -7.36 9.73 -5.16
C LYS A 265 -8.74 9.75 -4.46
N ASP A 266 -9.46 10.86 -4.57
CA ASP A 266 -10.85 10.94 -4.09
C ASP A 266 -11.75 9.87 -4.73
N THR A 267 -11.51 9.55 -6.00
CA THR A 267 -12.26 8.52 -6.75
C THR A 267 -12.05 7.11 -6.20
N THR A 268 -10.88 6.81 -5.60
CA THR A 268 -10.64 5.56 -4.87
C THR A 268 -11.52 5.49 -3.62
N VAL A 269 -11.59 6.60 -2.85
CA VAL A 269 -12.47 6.70 -1.67
C VAL A 269 -13.93 6.50 -2.06
N GLU A 270 -14.37 7.09 -3.17
CA GLU A 270 -15.74 6.97 -3.67
C GLU A 270 -16.07 5.55 -4.19
N ALA A 271 -15.09 4.83 -4.75
CA ALA A 271 -15.24 3.46 -5.25
C ALA A 271 -15.27 2.42 -4.12
N LEU A 272 -14.62 2.70 -2.98
CA LEU A 272 -14.36 1.74 -1.91
C LEU A 272 -15.64 1.06 -1.36
N PRO A 273 -16.75 1.76 -1.10
CA PRO A 273 -17.98 1.10 -0.66
C PRO A 273 -18.46 0.02 -1.63
N THR A 274 -18.48 0.30 -2.94
CA THR A 274 -18.91 -0.65 -3.96
C THR A 274 -18.00 -1.89 -4.00
N ILE A 275 -16.69 -1.69 -3.85
CA ILE A 275 -15.72 -2.79 -3.79
C ILE A 275 -15.97 -3.66 -2.56
N ILE A 276 -16.14 -3.07 -1.37
CA ILE A 276 -16.39 -3.80 -0.13
C ILE A 276 -17.70 -4.58 -0.20
N GLU A 277 -18.79 -3.95 -0.64
CA GLU A 277 -20.12 -4.58 -0.75
C GLU A 277 -20.09 -5.80 -1.66
N TRP A 278 -19.38 -5.71 -2.80
CA TRP A 278 -19.26 -6.85 -3.71
C TRP A 278 -18.53 -8.04 -3.05
N PHE A 279 -17.44 -7.81 -2.32
CA PHE A 279 -16.72 -8.87 -1.63
C PHE A 279 -17.58 -9.51 -0.53
N ILE A 280 -18.38 -8.70 0.22
CA ILE A 280 -19.35 -9.19 1.20
C ILE A 280 -20.40 -10.07 0.51
N ASP A 281 -21.00 -9.60 -0.59
CA ASP A 281 -22.05 -10.31 -1.33
C ASP A 281 -21.55 -11.61 -1.99
N ASN A 282 -20.25 -11.73 -2.18
CA ASN A 282 -19.60 -12.92 -2.73
C ASN A 282 -18.94 -13.82 -1.67
N ASP A 283 -19.30 -13.65 -0.39
CA ASP A 283 -18.87 -14.49 0.74
C ASP A 283 -17.35 -14.49 0.96
N PHE A 284 -16.66 -13.34 0.79
CA PHE A 284 -15.27 -13.18 1.16
C PHE A 284 -15.12 -12.77 2.63
N GLU A 285 -14.15 -13.35 3.30
CA GLU A 285 -13.67 -12.88 4.59
C GLU A 285 -12.59 -11.82 4.38
N PHE A 286 -12.68 -10.69 5.08
CA PHE A 286 -11.70 -9.62 5.02
C PHE A 286 -10.61 -9.87 6.05
N ASP A 287 -9.36 -9.73 5.64
CA ASP A 287 -8.21 -9.86 6.53
C ASP A 287 -7.12 -8.84 6.19
N VAL A 288 -6.16 -8.68 7.11
CA VAL A 288 -4.95 -7.89 6.88
C VAL A 288 -3.79 -8.80 6.50
N LEU A 289 -2.83 -8.29 5.73
CA LEU A 289 -1.61 -9.04 5.43
C LEU A 289 -0.76 -9.20 6.68
N LEU A 290 -0.23 -10.41 6.86
CA LEU A 290 0.70 -10.78 7.93
C LEU A 290 1.90 -11.51 7.31
N ALA A 291 2.98 -11.66 8.06
CA ALA A 291 4.20 -12.32 7.59
C ALA A 291 3.98 -13.75 7.06
N ASP A 292 2.92 -14.42 7.51
CA ASP A 292 2.53 -15.77 7.09
C ASP A 292 1.33 -15.81 6.13
N SER A 293 0.83 -14.66 5.69
CA SER A 293 -0.17 -14.60 4.62
C SER A 293 0.38 -15.20 3.34
N TYR A 294 -0.52 -15.69 2.46
CA TYR A 294 -0.12 -16.17 1.15
C TYR A 294 0.68 -15.10 0.40
N GLY A 295 1.89 -15.45 -0.05
CA GLY A 295 2.76 -14.52 -0.78
C GLY A 295 2.20 -14.25 -2.18
N TYR A 296 1.76 -13.04 -2.43
CA TYR A 296 1.44 -12.54 -3.75
C TYR A 296 2.73 -11.97 -4.35
N HIS A 297 3.37 -12.71 -5.27
CA HIS A 297 4.62 -12.32 -5.91
C HIS A 297 4.47 -12.42 -7.43
N PHE A 298 5.03 -11.46 -8.16
CA PHE A 298 5.11 -11.48 -9.63
C PHE A 298 6.22 -12.38 -10.16
#